data_440f453a21ca6f8cd0a376d87cd1b23b
#
_entry.id   440f453a21ca6f8cd0a376d87cd1b23b
#
_cell.length_a   1.000
_cell.length_b   1.000
_cell.length_c   1.000
_cell.angle_alpha   90.00
_cell.angle_beta   90.00
_cell.angle_gamma   90.00
#
_symmetry.space_group_name_H-M   'P 1'
#
loop_
_entity.id
_entity.type
_entity.pdbx_description
1 polymer ?
#
loop_
_entity_poly.entity_id
_entity_poly.type
_entity_poly.pdbx_seq_one_letter_code
_entity_poly.pdbx_strand_id
1 'polypeptide(L)'
;NKALAILPEECRETAVMIDGSMTSKKDRCARERAIEDMRSGKKHYLFASYSLAKEGLDIPRLDRLYMTTPKKDYAVVTQSVGRIARAAVGKEEAVCYDYVDNIAFCDNQWKRRRAHYRKAGCKL
;
A
#
# COMPACT_ATOMS: atom_id res chain seq x y z
N ASN A 1 9.64 -15.62 1.70
CA ASN A 1 8.62 -14.78 2.33
C ASN A 1 7.23 -15.31 1.98
N LYS A 2 6.40 -15.60 3.02
CA LYS A 2 5.11 -16.29 2.84
C LYS A 2 4.13 -15.54 1.94
N ALA A 3 4.10 -14.20 2.00
CA ALA A 3 3.19 -13.41 1.19
C ALA A 3 3.48 -13.50 -0.32
N LEU A 4 4.75 -13.46 -0.71
CA LEU A 4 5.15 -13.62 -2.10
C LEU A 4 4.93 -15.05 -2.61
N ALA A 5 5.04 -16.05 -1.74
CA ALA A 5 4.88 -17.46 -2.11
C ALA A 5 3.43 -17.82 -2.48
N ILE A 6 2.44 -17.05 -1.99
CA ILE A 6 1.01 -17.26 -2.27
C ILE A 6 0.60 -16.70 -3.65
N LEU A 7 1.38 -15.76 -4.19
CA LEU A 7 1.07 -15.18 -5.51
C LEU A 7 1.20 -16.23 -6.63
N PRO A 8 0.37 -16.13 -7.68
CA PRO A 8 0.61 -16.83 -8.94
C PRO A 8 2.02 -16.56 -9.46
N GLU A 9 2.63 -17.54 -10.12
CA GLU A 9 4.03 -17.44 -10.58
C GLU A 9 4.25 -16.22 -11.47
N GLU A 10 3.37 -15.97 -12.40
CA GLU A 10 3.35 -14.80 -13.29
C GLU A 10 3.31 -13.45 -12.55
N CYS A 11 2.66 -13.39 -11.38
CA CYS A 11 2.62 -12.18 -10.56
C CYS A 11 3.86 -12.05 -9.67
N ARG A 12 4.48 -13.18 -9.32
CA ARG A 12 5.62 -13.23 -8.39
C ARG A 12 6.86 -12.55 -8.96
N GLU A 13 7.11 -12.70 -10.26
CA GLU A 13 8.21 -12.05 -10.95
C GLU A 13 8.10 -10.53 -10.97
N THR A 14 6.87 -10.01 -10.96
CA THR A 14 6.60 -8.56 -10.95
C THR A 14 6.27 -8.00 -9.58
N ALA A 15 6.49 -8.78 -8.51
CA ALA A 15 6.26 -8.38 -7.13
C ALA A 15 7.56 -8.01 -6.42
N VAL A 16 7.48 -7.03 -5.52
CA VAL A 16 8.54 -6.66 -4.58
C VAL A 16 7.98 -6.55 -3.18
N MET A 17 8.83 -6.76 -2.19
CA MET A 17 8.48 -6.60 -0.79
C MET A 17 9.47 -5.68 -0.10
N ILE A 18 8.94 -4.74 0.66
CA ILE A 18 9.71 -3.80 1.47
C ILE A 18 9.11 -3.78 2.88
N ASP A 19 9.93 -3.93 3.89
CA ASP A 19 9.50 -3.83 5.28
C ASP A 19 10.41 -2.94 6.13
N GLY A 20 9.94 -2.59 7.32
CA GLY A 20 10.64 -1.69 8.23
C GLY A 20 11.90 -2.28 8.88
N SER A 21 12.20 -3.58 8.69
CA SER A 21 13.41 -4.22 9.18
C SER A 21 14.62 -3.98 8.27
N MET A 22 14.37 -3.46 7.06
CA MET A 22 15.40 -3.13 6.07
C MET A 22 16.17 -1.87 6.48
N THR A 23 17.10 -1.99 7.42
CA THR A 23 17.81 -0.85 8.03
C THR A 23 19.29 -0.75 7.63
N SER A 24 19.91 -1.83 7.18
CA SER A 24 21.30 -1.82 6.74
C SER A 24 21.50 -0.98 5.46
N LYS A 25 22.72 -0.58 5.18
CA LYS A 25 23.06 0.15 3.93
C LYS A 25 22.67 -0.65 2.69
N LYS A 26 22.90 -1.97 2.71
CA LYS A 26 22.52 -2.89 1.63
C LYS A 26 21.01 -2.95 1.45
N ASP A 27 20.26 -2.99 2.56
CA ASP A 27 18.80 -3.01 2.54
C ASP A 27 18.21 -1.71 1.99
N ARG A 28 18.81 -0.55 2.33
CA ARG A 28 18.40 0.74 1.76
C ARG A 28 18.56 0.78 0.26
N CYS A 29 19.70 0.32 -0.26
CA CYS A 29 19.91 0.22 -1.71
C CYS A 29 18.90 -0.75 -2.37
N ALA A 30 18.59 -1.88 -1.75
CA ALA A 30 17.59 -2.82 -2.25
C ALA A 30 16.18 -2.19 -2.25
N ARG A 31 15.84 -1.43 -1.21
CA ARG A 31 14.59 -0.67 -1.11
C ARG A 31 14.48 0.39 -2.22
N GLU A 32 15.51 1.18 -2.43
CA GLU A 32 15.54 2.21 -3.49
C GLU A 32 15.37 1.60 -4.87
N ARG A 33 16.05 0.47 -5.15
CA ARG A 33 15.87 -0.27 -6.41
C ARG A 33 14.44 -0.78 -6.57
N ALA A 34 13.85 -1.35 -5.53
CA ALA A 34 12.47 -1.82 -5.56
C ALA A 34 11.48 -0.68 -5.86
N ILE A 35 11.67 0.49 -5.27
CA ILE A 35 10.86 1.68 -5.52
C ILE A 35 11.03 2.15 -6.97
N GLU A 36 12.26 2.17 -7.49
CA GLU A 36 12.53 2.58 -8.87
C GLU A 36 11.96 1.58 -9.89
N ASP A 37 12.05 0.29 -9.62
CA ASP A 37 11.43 -0.75 -10.45
C ASP A 37 9.89 -0.63 -10.46
N MET A 38 9.28 -0.17 -9.37
CA MET A 38 7.85 0.17 -9.33
C MET A 38 7.54 1.44 -10.12
N ARG A 39 8.37 2.48 -10.03
CA ARG A 39 8.20 3.74 -10.79
C ARG A 39 8.31 3.51 -12.28
N SER A 40 9.31 2.76 -12.71
CA SER A 40 9.57 2.45 -14.13
C SER A 40 8.57 1.44 -14.73
N GLY A 41 7.80 0.74 -13.90
CA GLY A 41 6.84 -0.26 -14.34
C GLY A 41 7.41 -1.66 -14.57
N LYS A 42 8.65 -1.92 -14.20
CA LYS A 42 9.19 -3.28 -14.17
C LYS A 42 8.49 -4.16 -13.15
N LYS A 43 8.08 -3.56 -12.04
CA LYS A 43 7.33 -4.22 -10.96
C LYS A 43 5.94 -3.62 -10.81
N HIS A 44 4.96 -4.46 -10.52
CA HIS A 44 3.55 -4.09 -10.48
C HIS A 44 2.93 -4.26 -9.09
N TYR A 45 3.47 -5.16 -8.27
CA TYR A 45 2.95 -5.47 -6.94
C TYR A 45 3.95 -5.09 -5.87
N LEU A 46 3.52 -4.25 -4.94
CA LEU A 46 4.32 -3.83 -3.79
C LEU A 46 3.68 -4.32 -2.50
N PHE A 47 4.40 -5.15 -1.77
CA PHE A 47 4.09 -5.49 -0.39
C PHE A 47 4.89 -4.61 0.54
N ALA A 48 4.22 -3.81 1.34
CA ALA A 48 4.87 -2.86 2.24
C ALA A 48 4.23 -2.83 3.62
N SER A 49 5.03 -2.58 4.64
CA SER A 49 4.51 -2.29 5.97
C SER A 49 3.96 -0.86 6.05
N TYR A 50 3.02 -0.61 6.96
CA TYR A 50 2.44 0.74 7.15
C TYR A 50 3.46 1.82 7.54
N SER A 51 4.58 1.46 8.16
CA SER A 51 5.67 2.40 8.46
C SER A 51 6.21 3.04 7.19
N LEU A 52 6.29 2.30 6.10
CA LEU A 52 6.78 2.78 4.82
C LEU A 52 5.80 3.75 4.13
N ALA A 53 4.50 3.59 4.36
CA ALA A 53 3.52 4.56 3.89
C ALA A 53 3.75 5.96 4.50
N LYS A 54 4.27 6.02 5.73
CA LYS A 54 4.65 7.27 6.40
C LYS A 54 5.94 7.86 5.87
N GLU A 55 6.92 7.04 5.49
CA GLU A 55 8.27 7.46 5.13
C GLU A 55 8.45 8.00 3.71
N GLY A 56 7.37 8.34 3.03
CA GLY A 56 7.48 9.03 1.75
C GLY A 56 7.62 8.14 0.52
N LEU A 57 6.94 7.01 0.50
CA LEU A 57 6.84 6.16 -0.67
C LEU A 57 6.25 6.95 -1.85
N ASP A 58 7.07 7.39 -2.78
CA ASP A 58 6.67 8.19 -3.92
C ASP A 58 6.65 7.37 -5.22
N ILE A 59 5.52 6.77 -5.49
CA ILE A 59 5.26 5.96 -6.69
C ILE A 59 3.91 6.40 -7.27
N PRO A 60 3.87 7.46 -8.10
CA PRO A 60 2.63 8.07 -8.60
C PRO A 60 1.72 7.11 -9.38
N ARG A 61 2.29 6.12 -10.05
CA ARG A 61 1.53 5.15 -10.85
C ARG A 61 0.74 4.12 -10.04
N LEU A 62 0.90 4.05 -8.71
CA LEU A 62 0.08 3.19 -7.86
C LEU A 62 -1.38 3.63 -7.91
N ASP A 63 -2.26 2.73 -8.32
CA ASP A 63 -3.69 2.98 -8.50
C ASP A 63 -4.58 2.06 -7.66
N ARG A 64 -4.02 1.01 -7.08
CA ARG A 64 -4.73 0.05 -6.22
C ARG A 64 -4.04 -0.04 -4.87
N LEU A 65 -4.83 0.02 -3.81
CA LEU A 65 -4.38 -0.15 -2.43
C LEU A 65 -5.18 -1.27 -1.77
N TYR A 66 -4.50 -2.23 -1.19
CA TYR A 66 -5.10 -3.33 -0.45
C TYR A 66 -4.70 -3.21 1.03
N MET A 67 -5.64 -2.79 1.88
CA MET A 67 -5.44 -2.68 3.32
C MET A 67 -5.80 -4.01 3.99
N THR A 68 -4.82 -4.88 4.12
CA THR A 68 -5.00 -6.27 4.59
C THR A 68 -4.89 -6.44 6.10
N THR A 69 -4.52 -5.38 6.82
CA THR A 69 -4.36 -5.43 8.28
C THR A 69 -5.15 -4.29 8.92
N PRO A 70 -5.94 -4.56 9.97
CA PRO A 70 -6.74 -3.54 10.64
C PRO A 70 -5.86 -2.41 11.20
N LYS A 71 -6.20 -1.17 10.87
CA LYS A 71 -5.59 0.04 11.43
C LYS A 71 -6.69 1.06 11.73
N LYS A 72 -6.56 1.77 12.84
CA LYS A 72 -7.45 2.86 13.22
C LYS A 72 -6.82 4.25 13.08
N ASP A 73 -5.51 4.30 12.88
CA ASP A 73 -4.72 5.53 12.84
C ASP A 73 -5.07 6.34 11.59
N TYR A 74 -5.61 7.54 11.81
CA TYR A 74 -5.99 8.48 10.77
C TYR A 74 -4.83 8.82 9.82
N ALA A 75 -3.65 9.06 10.36
CA ALA A 75 -2.49 9.44 9.56
C ALA A 75 -2.09 8.31 8.60
N VAL A 76 -2.10 7.06 9.08
CA VAL A 76 -1.79 5.88 8.24
C VAL A 76 -2.80 5.74 7.10
N VAL A 77 -4.09 5.81 7.40
CA VAL A 77 -5.17 5.67 6.40
C VAL A 77 -5.07 6.79 5.36
N THR A 78 -5.01 8.04 5.81
CA THR A 78 -4.99 9.21 4.92
C THR A 78 -3.74 9.23 4.05
N GLN A 79 -2.57 8.92 4.60
CA GLN A 79 -1.33 8.87 3.82
C GLN A 79 -1.33 7.74 2.81
N SER A 80 -1.83 6.56 3.17
CA SER A 80 -1.91 5.42 2.26
C SER A 80 -2.84 5.72 1.08
N VAL A 81 -4.05 6.24 1.35
CA VAL A 81 -4.99 6.66 0.29
C VAL A 81 -4.41 7.80 -0.54
N GLY A 82 -3.80 8.80 0.08
CA GLY A 82 -3.17 9.91 -0.62
C GLY A 82 -2.05 9.48 -1.59
N ARG A 83 -1.37 8.35 -1.33
CA ARG A 83 -0.36 7.82 -2.25
C ARG A 83 -0.96 7.33 -3.56
N ILE A 84 -2.08 6.61 -3.51
CA ILE A 84 -2.73 6.13 -4.71
C ILE A 84 -3.61 7.19 -5.39
N ALA A 85 -3.98 8.26 -4.71
CA ALA A 85 -4.80 9.34 -5.27
C ALA A 85 -4.00 10.30 -6.19
N ARG A 86 -2.67 10.20 -6.24
CA ARG A 86 -1.84 11.05 -7.10
C ARG A 86 -2.11 10.80 -8.57
N ALA A 87 -2.21 11.87 -9.35
CA ALA A 87 -2.33 11.78 -10.80
C ALA A 87 -1.05 11.21 -11.43
N ALA A 88 -1.22 10.38 -12.43
CA ALA A 88 -0.14 9.85 -13.24
C ALA A 88 -0.65 9.56 -14.66
N VAL A 89 0.25 9.55 -15.64
CA VAL A 89 -0.09 9.24 -17.04
C VAL A 89 -0.65 7.82 -17.13
N GLY A 90 -1.79 7.68 -17.81
CA GLY A 90 -2.47 6.38 -17.97
C GLY A 90 -3.25 5.89 -16.76
N LYS A 91 -3.35 6.69 -15.71
CA LYS A 91 -4.11 6.36 -14.50
C LYS A 91 -5.49 7.00 -14.55
N GLU A 92 -6.51 6.17 -14.69
CA GLU A 92 -7.90 6.63 -14.80
C GLU A 92 -8.57 6.81 -13.44
N GLU A 93 -8.31 5.89 -12.50
CA GLU A 93 -8.90 5.90 -11.16
C GLU A 93 -7.93 5.36 -10.10
N ALA A 94 -8.25 5.61 -8.85
CA ALA A 94 -7.58 5.00 -7.70
C ALA A 94 -8.61 4.28 -6.82
N VAL A 95 -8.36 3.02 -6.52
CA VAL A 95 -9.27 2.19 -5.72
C VAL A 95 -8.58 1.65 -4.49
N CYS A 96 -9.20 1.84 -3.33
CA CYS A 96 -8.75 1.25 -2.06
C CYS A 96 -9.68 0.10 -1.66
N TYR A 97 -9.11 -1.09 -1.51
CA TYR A 97 -9.78 -2.26 -0.97
C TYR A 97 -9.44 -2.40 0.51
N ASP A 98 -10.43 -2.28 1.36
CA ASP A 98 -10.26 -2.40 2.82
C ASP A 98 -10.88 -3.70 3.31
N TYR A 99 -10.04 -4.62 3.76
CA TYR A 99 -10.48 -5.92 4.28
C TYR A 99 -10.81 -5.79 5.76
N VAL A 100 -12.03 -6.19 6.12
CA VAL A 100 -12.55 -6.11 7.48
C VAL A 100 -12.96 -7.50 7.95
N ASP A 101 -12.26 -8.03 8.94
CA ASP A 101 -12.63 -9.29 9.57
C ASP A 101 -13.95 -9.14 10.36
N ASN A 102 -14.78 -10.16 10.32
CA ASN A 102 -16.08 -10.17 10.99
C ASN A 102 -15.94 -10.41 12.51
N ILE A 103 -15.23 -9.50 13.18
CA ILE A 103 -15.10 -9.46 14.63
C ILE A 103 -15.32 -8.04 15.14
N ALA A 104 -15.92 -7.89 16.32
CA ALA A 104 -16.30 -6.58 16.87
C ALA A 104 -15.15 -5.55 16.92
N PHE A 105 -13.93 -5.98 17.20
CA PHE A 105 -12.75 -5.12 17.21
C PHE A 105 -12.46 -4.52 15.83
N CYS A 106 -12.51 -5.32 14.77
CA CYS A 106 -12.28 -4.87 13.39
C CYS A 106 -13.41 -3.98 12.88
N ASP A 107 -14.65 -4.28 13.24
CA ASP A 107 -15.81 -3.45 12.91
C ASP A 107 -15.68 -2.04 13.51
N ASN A 108 -15.28 -1.91 14.77
CA ASN A 108 -15.03 -0.62 15.40
C ASN A 108 -13.90 0.17 14.73
N GLN A 109 -12.85 -0.50 14.28
CA GLN A 109 -11.78 0.14 13.53
C GLN A 109 -12.25 0.56 12.13
N TRP A 110 -13.06 -0.27 11.46
CA TRP A 110 -13.67 0.05 10.19
C TRP A 110 -14.55 1.30 10.25
N LYS A 111 -15.42 1.42 11.26
CA LYS A 111 -16.25 2.63 11.45
C LYS A 111 -15.42 3.91 11.51
N ARG A 112 -14.26 3.87 12.16
CA ARG A 112 -13.31 4.99 12.20
C ARG A 112 -12.66 5.25 10.84
N ARG A 113 -12.17 4.21 10.16
CA ARG A 113 -11.56 4.36 8.83
C ARG A 113 -12.56 4.91 7.82
N ARG A 114 -13.80 4.44 7.85
CA ARG A 114 -14.88 4.92 6.98
C ARG A 114 -15.08 6.44 7.08
N ALA A 115 -14.99 6.99 8.30
CA ALA A 115 -15.07 8.43 8.50
C ALA A 115 -13.86 9.16 7.86
N HIS A 116 -12.67 8.56 7.91
CA HIS A 116 -11.47 9.11 7.30
C HIS A 116 -11.53 9.06 5.77
N TYR A 117 -12.02 7.97 5.19
CA TYR A 117 -12.23 7.86 3.74
C TYR A 117 -13.19 8.94 3.23
N ARG A 118 -14.31 9.16 3.92
CA ARG A 118 -15.25 10.24 3.57
C ARG A 118 -14.60 11.62 3.62
N LYS A 119 -13.81 11.92 4.64
CA LYS A 119 -13.04 13.17 4.73
C LYS A 119 -12.03 13.33 3.61
N ALA A 120 -11.45 12.24 3.14
CA ALA A 120 -10.52 12.23 2.02
C ALA A 120 -11.22 12.32 0.64
N GLY A 121 -12.56 12.39 0.61
CA GLY A 121 -13.32 12.49 -0.63
C GLY A 121 -13.54 11.16 -1.36
N CYS A 122 -13.29 10.02 -0.70
CA CYS A 122 -13.53 8.71 -1.29
C CYS A 122 -15.04 8.43 -1.43
N LYS A 123 -15.43 7.88 -2.56
CA LYS A 123 -16.74 7.27 -2.76
C LYS A 123 -16.72 5.88 -2.10
N LEU A 124 -17.70 5.58 -1.28
CA LEU A 124 -17.81 4.31 -0.56
C LEU A 124 -18.93 3.46 -1.14
#